data_3b32493700f0923c0a76a205a8160c7f
#
_entry.id   3b32493700f0923c0a76a205a8160c7f
#
_cell.length_a   1.000
_cell.length_b   1.000
_cell.length_c   1.000
_cell.angle_alpha   90.00
_cell.angle_beta   90.00
_cell.angle_gamma   90.00
#
_symmetry.space_group_name_H-M   'P 1'
#
loop_
_entity.id
_entity.type
_entity.pdbx_description
1 polymer ?
#
loop_
_entity_poly.entity_id
_entity_poly.type
_entity_poly.pdbx_seq_one_letter_code
_entity_poly.pdbx_strand_id
1 'polypeptide(L)'
;MKIKQNVKNEMVQNNVHVFVMDNFGYRRVSIHDVIYLEASRNYCVIHLVDKSKITVSVPMCEVQEYFSPDLFIRIQRSYIINLEHVSRYIGNFVRMVDDREITIGRDYQESIRKCFILIGSRKRVVEKRKQKFGG
;
A
#
# COMPACT_ATOMS: atom_id res chain seq x y z
N MET A 1 20.38 16.77 12.31
CA MET A 1 19.68 16.27 11.11
C MET A 1 19.51 14.77 11.09
N LYS A 2 20.58 14.00 11.31
CA LYS A 2 20.45 12.52 11.41
C LYS A 2 19.55 12.10 12.56
N ILE A 3 19.57 12.81 13.69
CA ILE A 3 18.74 12.53 14.85
C ILE A 3 17.26 12.72 14.53
N LYS A 4 16.90 13.81 13.82
CA LYS A 4 15.50 14.04 13.41
C LYS A 4 14.99 12.95 12.48
N GLN A 5 15.84 12.48 11.56
CA GLN A 5 15.47 11.44 10.62
C GLN A 5 15.26 10.09 11.32
N ASN A 6 16.12 9.75 12.29
CA ASN A 6 15.98 8.53 13.07
C ASN A 6 14.71 8.55 13.93
N VAL A 7 14.42 9.68 14.57
CA VAL A 7 13.19 9.86 15.35
C VAL A 7 11.95 9.71 14.45
N LYS A 8 11.99 10.32 13.25
CA LYS A 8 10.89 10.19 12.28
C LYS A 8 10.67 8.73 11.89
N ASN A 9 11.73 7.97 11.60
CA ASN A 9 11.64 6.57 11.22
C ASN A 9 11.07 5.71 12.35
N GLU A 10 11.49 5.94 13.59
CA GLU A 10 10.94 5.26 14.74
C GLU A 10 9.47 5.57 14.93
N MET A 11 9.07 6.84 14.76
CA MET A 11 7.67 7.26 14.87
C MET A 11 6.81 6.59 13.80
N VAL A 12 7.30 6.51 12.55
CA VAL A 12 6.58 5.84 11.46
C VAL A 12 6.39 4.35 11.73
N GLN A 13 7.42 3.66 12.25
CA GLN A 13 7.34 2.23 12.56
C GLN A 13 6.40 1.92 13.73
N ASN A 14 6.36 2.79 14.74
CA ASN A 14 5.63 2.54 15.98
C ASN A 14 4.28 3.22 16.05
N ASN A 15 4.04 4.24 15.22
CA ASN A 15 2.79 4.97 15.24
C ASN A 15 1.70 4.30 14.42
N VAL A 16 0.54 4.18 15.05
CA VAL A 16 -0.68 3.67 14.43
C VAL A 16 -1.51 4.82 13.84
N HIS A 17 -1.22 6.05 14.23
CA HIS A 17 -2.00 7.23 13.85
C HIS A 17 -1.14 8.27 13.16
N VAL A 18 -1.73 8.94 12.17
CA VAL A 18 -1.18 10.14 11.54
C VAL A 18 -2.21 11.26 11.65
N PHE A 19 -1.74 12.50 11.62
CA PHE A 19 -2.61 13.67 11.62
C PHE A 19 -2.54 14.31 10.25
N VAL A 20 -3.68 14.33 9.55
CA VAL A 20 -3.77 14.76 8.17
C VAL A 20 -4.53 16.08 8.10
N MET A 21 -3.94 17.07 7.42
CA MET A 21 -4.55 18.39 7.23
C MET A 21 -5.80 18.27 6.35
N ASP A 22 -6.93 18.72 6.87
CA ASP A 22 -8.17 18.89 6.11
C ASP A 22 -8.64 20.35 6.22
N ASN A 23 -9.88 20.65 5.85
CA ASN A 23 -10.40 22.02 5.87
C ASN A 23 -10.58 22.60 7.28
N PHE A 24 -10.52 21.75 8.31
CA PHE A 24 -10.80 22.13 9.70
C PHE A 24 -9.57 22.02 10.60
N GLY A 25 -8.43 21.63 10.06
CA GLY A 25 -7.20 21.45 10.81
C GLY A 25 -6.62 20.05 10.60
N TYR A 26 -5.94 19.52 11.62
CA TYR A 26 -5.33 18.20 11.54
C TYR A 26 -6.28 17.14 12.08
N ARG A 27 -6.74 16.26 11.21
CA ARG A 27 -7.60 15.14 11.56
C ARG A 27 -6.75 13.91 11.89
N ARG A 28 -7.02 13.26 13.01
CA ARG A 28 -6.35 12.01 13.36
C ARG A 28 -6.91 10.86 12.52
N VAL A 29 -6.03 10.10 11.90
CA VAL A 29 -6.38 8.95 11.06
C VAL A 29 -5.54 7.75 11.49
N SER A 30 -6.20 6.62 11.76
CA SER A 30 -5.49 5.35 11.95
C SER A 30 -4.95 4.87 10.62
N ILE A 31 -3.69 4.44 10.57
CA ILE A 31 -3.12 3.88 9.34
C ILE A 31 -3.85 2.62 8.89
N HIS A 32 -4.46 1.89 9.83
CA HIS A 32 -5.25 0.69 9.52
C HIS A 32 -6.58 1.01 8.84
N ASP A 33 -7.05 2.25 8.92
CA ASP A 33 -8.26 2.71 8.25
C ASP A 33 -7.98 3.24 6.84
N VAL A 34 -6.73 3.33 6.44
CA VAL A 34 -6.34 3.77 5.09
C VAL A 34 -6.31 2.57 4.16
N ILE A 35 -7.12 2.59 3.11
CA ILE A 35 -7.19 1.51 2.12
C ILE A 35 -6.06 1.65 1.11
N TYR A 36 -5.90 2.82 0.53
CA TYR A 36 -4.83 3.12 -0.41
C TYR A 36 -4.61 4.63 -0.56
N LEU A 37 -3.45 4.98 -1.09
CA LEU A 37 -3.07 6.34 -1.45
C LEU A 37 -3.09 6.44 -2.97
N GLU A 38 -3.63 7.53 -3.48
CA GLU A 38 -3.72 7.80 -4.91
C GLU A 38 -3.06 9.13 -5.25
N ALA A 39 -2.12 9.12 -6.20
CA ALA A 39 -1.51 10.35 -6.70
C ALA A 39 -2.46 11.03 -7.67
N SER A 40 -2.68 12.33 -7.49
CA SER A 40 -3.50 13.14 -8.38
C SER A 40 -2.79 14.47 -8.59
N ARG A 41 -2.00 14.57 -9.66
CA ARG A 41 -1.13 15.73 -9.93
C ARG A 41 -0.17 15.94 -8.76
N ASN A 42 -0.21 17.11 -8.11
CA ASN A 42 0.63 17.44 -6.95
C ASN A 42 -0.09 17.16 -5.61
N TYR A 43 -1.21 16.46 -5.68
CA TYR A 43 -2.00 16.10 -4.51
C TYR A 43 -1.88 14.61 -4.24
N CYS A 44 -2.19 14.22 -3.02
CA CYS A 44 -2.37 12.83 -2.64
C CYS A 44 -3.76 12.66 -2.06
N VAL A 45 -4.49 11.67 -2.57
CA VAL A 45 -5.82 11.33 -2.05
C VAL A 45 -5.69 10.10 -1.14
N ILE A 46 -6.08 10.25 0.11
CA ILE A 46 -6.07 9.19 1.11
C ILE A 46 -7.47 8.60 1.19
N HIS A 47 -7.63 7.35 0.77
CA HIS A 47 -8.93 6.66 0.76
C HIS A 47 -9.11 5.85 2.03
N LEU A 48 -10.24 6.05 2.71
CA LEU A 48 -10.52 5.46 4.01
C LEU A 48 -11.61 4.40 3.97
N VAL A 49 -11.59 3.51 4.95
CA VAL A 49 -12.54 2.37 5.04
C VAL A 49 -13.99 2.81 5.20
N ASP A 50 -14.24 4.01 5.74
CA ASP A 50 -15.59 4.58 5.87
C ASP A 50 -16.13 5.18 4.56
N LYS A 51 -15.40 4.97 3.45
CA LYS A 51 -15.68 5.49 2.10
C LYS A 51 -15.43 6.99 1.95
N SER A 52 -14.92 7.66 2.98
CA SER A 52 -14.45 9.03 2.86
C SER A 52 -13.03 9.07 2.26
N LYS A 53 -12.63 10.24 1.81
CA LYS A 53 -11.28 10.48 1.32
C LYS A 53 -10.81 11.85 1.78
N ILE A 54 -9.50 11.97 1.96
CA ILE A 54 -8.86 13.23 2.33
C ILE A 54 -7.84 13.55 1.24
N THR A 55 -7.97 14.72 0.64
CA THR A 55 -7.00 15.21 -0.36
C THR A 55 -6.03 16.15 0.33
N VAL A 56 -4.74 15.81 0.26
CA VAL A 56 -3.68 16.65 0.83
C VAL A 56 -2.85 17.26 -0.29
N SER A 57 -2.40 18.51 -0.08
CA SER A 57 -1.69 19.30 -1.09
C SER A 57 -0.19 19.02 -1.10
N VAL A 58 0.18 17.77 -0.92
CA VAL A 58 1.57 17.31 -1.04
C VAL A 58 1.60 16.06 -1.92
N PRO A 59 2.72 15.82 -2.63
CA PRO A 59 2.83 14.64 -3.49
C PRO A 59 2.77 13.32 -2.70
N MET A 60 2.31 12.27 -3.37
CA MET A 60 2.20 10.95 -2.76
C MET A 60 3.54 10.43 -2.24
N CYS A 61 4.65 10.74 -2.90
CA CYS A 61 5.97 10.31 -2.45
C CYS A 61 6.36 10.92 -1.09
N GLU A 62 5.88 12.12 -0.77
CA GLU A 62 6.08 12.70 0.55
C GLU A 62 5.14 12.09 1.59
N VAL A 63 3.88 11.86 1.22
CA VAL A 63 2.91 11.23 2.12
C VAL A 63 3.37 9.82 2.50
N GLN A 64 3.90 9.08 1.53
CA GLN A 64 4.40 7.72 1.72
C GLN A 64 5.42 7.62 2.87
N GLU A 65 6.22 8.65 3.07
CA GLU A 65 7.25 8.65 4.11
C GLU A 65 6.68 8.49 5.53
N TYR A 66 5.41 8.82 5.72
CA TYR A 66 4.74 8.75 7.02
C TYR A 66 3.92 7.48 7.24
N PHE A 67 3.93 6.56 6.28
CA PHE A 67 3.21 5.29 6.37
C PHE A 67 4.18 4.12 6.43
N SER A 68 3.84 3.11 7.23
CA SER A 68 4.69 1.94 7.43
C SER A 68 4.99 1.22 6.10
N PRO A 69 6.27 1.05 5.73
CA PRO A 69 6.63 0.36 4.49
C PRO A 69 6.32 -1.13 4.51
N ASP A 70 6.10 -1.73 5.68
CA ASP A 70 5.70 -3.12 5.79
C ASP A 70 4.24 -3.34 5.40
N LEU A 71 3.43 -2.29 5.48
CA LEU A 71 2.00 -2.35 5.26
C LEU A 71 1.59 -1.68 3.94
N PHE A 72 2.24 -0.58 3.60
CA PHE A 72 1.90 0.23 2.44
C PHE A 72 2.91 0.02 1.32
N ILE A 73 2.45 -0.61 0.24
CA ILE A 73 3.29 -1.04 -0.87
C ILE A 73 2.84 -0.34 -2.15
N ARG A 74 3.80 0.24 -2.86
CA ARG A 74 3.53 0.82 -4.18
C ARG A 74 3.31 -0.30 -5.19
N ILE A 75 2.20 -0.20 -5.96
CA ILE A 75 1.86 -1.20 -6.97
C ILE A 75 1.81 -0.64 -8.37
N GLN A 76 1.82 0.66 -8.50
CA GLN A 76 2.02 1.35 -9.77
C GLN A 76 2.38 2.81 -9.48
N ARG A 77 2.63 3.55 -10.54
CA ARG A 77 3.06 4.95 -10.46
C ARG A 77 2.15 5.80 -9.59
N SER A 78 0.85 5.59 -9.65
CA SER A 78 -0.15 6.45 -9.01
C SER A 78 -0.82 5.84 -7.78
N TYR A 79 -0.44 4.63 -7.38
CA TYR A 79 -1.12 3.96 -6.27
C TYR A 79 -0.16 3.26 -5.32
N ILE A 80 -0.41 3.48 -4.03
CA ILE A 80 0.22 2.76 -2.91
C ILE A 80 -0.93 2.14 -2.12
N ILE A 81 -0.91 0.82 -1.95
CA ILE A 81 -2.00 0.11 -1.28
C ILE A 81 -1.61 -0.33 0.13
N ASN A 82 -2.62 -0.45 0.98
CA ASN A 82 -2.49 -1.11 2.27
C ASN A 82 -2.76 -2.60 2.09
N LEU A 83 -1.77 -3.44 2.39
CA LEU A 83 -1.88 -4.89 2.22
C LEU A 83 -3.00 -5.49 3.06
N GLU A 84 -3.35 -4.90 4.19
CA GLU A 84 -4.44 -5.38 5.05
C GLU A 84 -5.80 -5.29 4.37
N HIS A 85 -5.94 -4.44 3.36
CA HIS A 85 -7.23 -4.15 2.71
C HIS A 85 -7.33 -4.67 1.28
N VAL A 86 -6.45 -5.60 0.91
CA VAL A 86 -6.55 -6.31 -0.36
C VAL A 86 -7.56 -7.44 -0.18
N SER A 87 -8.65 -7.43 -0.97
CA SER A 87 -9.65 -8.49 -0.93
C SER A 87 -9.38 -9.59 -1.94
N ARG A 88 -8.78 -9.26 -3.10
CA ARG A 88 -8.42 -10.24 -4.13
C ARG A 88 -7.13 -9.85 -4.82
N TYR A 89 -6.34 -10.85 -5.15
CA TYR A 89 -5.15 -10.71 -5.97
C TYR A 89 -5.35 -11.54 -7.24
N ILE A 90 -5.34 -10.89 -8.41
CA ILE A 90 -5.71 -11.52 -9.68
C ILE A 90 -4.57 -11.36 -10.70
N GLY A 91 -3.35 -11.66 -10.28
CA GLY A 91 -2.19 -11.63 -11.16
C GLY A 91 -1.73 -10.22 -11.55
N ASN A 92 -2.47 -9.54 -12.42
CA ASN A 92 -2.10 -8.21 -12.90
C ASN A 92 -2.88 -7.07 -12.27
N PHE A 93 -3.79 -7.36 -11.35
CA PHE A 93 -4.47 -6.34 -10.56
C PHE A 93 -4.88 -6.87 -9.20
N VAL A 94 -5.19 -5.94 -8.29
CA VAL A 94 -5.77 -6.26 -6.99
C VAL A 94 -7.15 -5.61 -6.88
N ARG A 95 -8.04 -6.24 -6.13
CA ARG A 95 -9.30 -5.64 -5.70
C ARG A 95 -9.17 -5.29 -4.23
N MET A 96 -9.47 -4.04 -3.91
CA MET A 96 -9.44 -3.57 -2.53
C MET A 96 -10.81 -3.81 -1.87
N VAL A 97 -10.86 -3.66 -0.54
CA VAL A 97 -12.10 -3.90 0.23
C VAL A 97 -13.24 -2.95 -0.13
N ASP A 98 -12.95 -1.82 -0.78
CA ASP A 98 -13.94 -0.88 -1.29
C ASP A 98 -14.40 -1.21 -2.73
N ASP A 99 -14.03 -2.40 -3.23
CA ASP A 99 -14.28 -2.90 -4.58
C ASP A 99 -13.51 -2.20 -5.69
N ARG A 100 -12.61 -1.27 -5.37
CA ARG A 100 -11.75 -0.64 -6.37
C ARG A 100 -10.74 -1.66 -6.90
N GLU A 101 -10.67 -1.79 -8.21
CA GLU A 101 -9.66 -2.58 -8.88
C GLU A 101 -8.49 -1.69 -9.29
N ILE A 102 -7.28 -2.06 -8.89
CA ILE A 102 -6.09 -1.29 -9.17
C ILE A 102 -5.10 -2.18 -9.91
N THR A 103 -4.71 -1.75 -11.11
CA THR A 103 -3.76 -2.48 -11.94
C THR A 103 -2.37 -2.43 -11.31
N ILE A 104 -1.69 -3.56 -11.31
CA ILE A 104 -0.31 -3.65 -10.85
C ILE A 104 0.60 -3.34 -12.04
N GLY A 105 1.43 -2.31 -11.91
CA GLY A 105 2.41 -1.96 -12.93
C GLY A 105 3.39 -3.09 -13.17
N ARG A 106 3.85 -3.22 -14.41
CA ARG A 106 4.75 -4.33 -14.80
C ARG A 106 5.95 -4.45 -13.86
N ASP A 107 6.57 -3.33 -13.51
CA ASP A 107 7.77 -3.31 -12.68
C ASP A 107 7.50 -3.67 -11.22
N TYR A 108 6.24 -3.72 -10.82
CA TYR A 108 5.82 -3.98 -9.44
C TYR A 108 5.23 -5.37 -9.24
N GLN A 109 4.99 -6.12 -10.32
CA GLN A 109 4.28 -7.41 -10.24
C GLN A 109 5.01 -8.44 -9.38
N GLU A 110 6.33 -8.54 -9.55
CA GLU A 110 7.11 -9.51 -8.79
C GLU A 110 7.17 -9.16 -7.30
N SER A 111 7.40 -7.89 -6.98
CA SER A 111 7.48 -7.45 -5.58
C SER A 111 6.15 -7.61 -4.85
N ILE A 112 5.04 -7.34 -5.54
CA ILE A 112 3.69 -7.53 -4.97
C ILE A 112 3.42 -9.01 -4.73
N ARG A 113 3.76 -9.88 -5.68
CA ARG A 113 3.55 -11.32 -5.52
C ARG A 113 4.25 -11.87 -4.29
N LYS A 114 5.42 -11.35 -3.97
CA LYS A 114 6.18 -11.74 -2.79
C LYS A 114 5.54 -11.32 -1.47
N CYS A 115 4.61 -10.35 -1.51
CA CYS A 115 3.90 -9.91 -0.32
C CYS A 115 2.81 -10.88 0.12
N PHE A 116 2.42 -11.84 -0.73
CA PHE A 116 1.29 -12.73 -0.46
C PHE A 116 1.74 -14.18 -0.36
N ILE A 117 1.14 -14.90 0.60
CA ILE A 117 1.27 -16.36 0.69
C ILE A 117 0.11 -16.93 -0.16
N LEU A 118 0.47 -17.54 -1.30
CA LEU A 118 -0.51 -18.04 -2.26
C LEU A 118 -0.75 -19.53 -2.04
N ILE A 119 -1.99 -19.90 -1.79
CA ILE A 119 -2.38 -21.29 -1.49
C ILE A 119 -3.27 -21.79 -2.62
N GLY A 120 -2.97 -22.98 -3.13
CA GLY A 120 -3.80 -23.65 -4.14
C GLY A 120 -3.48 -23.28 -5.57
N SER A 121 -2.44 -22.52 -5.83
CA SER A 121 -2.06 -22.13 -7.19
C SER A 121 -1.52 -23.31 -7.98
N ARG A 122 -2.12 -23.60 -9.16
CA ARG A 122 -1.64 -24.66 -10.08
C ARG A 122 -0.23 -24.36 -10.57
N LYS A 123 0.06 -23.12 -10.89
CA LYS A 123 1.39 -22.69 -11.34
C LYS A 123 2.45 -23.03 -10.30
N ARG A 124 2.14 -22.79 -9.03
CA ARG A 124 3.04 -23.10 -7.93
C ARG A 124 3.27 -24.61 -7.79
N VAL A 125 2.23 -25.41 -7.98
CA VAL A 125 2.33 -26.88 -7.95
C VAL A 125 3.22 -27.35 -9.09
N VAL A 126 3.05 -26.83 -10.29
CA VAL A 126 3.87 -27.16 -11.46
C VAL A 126 5.34 -26.80 -11.22
N GLU A 127 5.61 -25.63 -10.70
CA GLU A 127 6.98 -25.20 -10.36
C GLU A 127 7.63 -26.13 -9.33
N LYS A 128 6.91 -26.52 -8.31
CA LYS A 128 7.38 -27.48 -7.31
C LYS A 128 7.71 -28.84 -7.92
N ARG A 129 6.86 -29.32 -8.83
CA ARG A 129 7.10 -30.58 -9.54
C ARG A 129 8.34 -30.51 -10.42
N LYS A 130 8.53 -29.42 -11.15
CA LYS A 130 9.74 -29.20 -11.95
C LYS A 130 10.99 -29.20 -11.08
N GLN A 131 10.98 -28.51 -9.94
CA GLN A 131 12.11 -28.51 -9.01
C GLN A 131 12.40 -29.90 -8.48
N LYS A 132 11.36 -30.70 -8.23
CA LYS A 132 11.50 -32.05 -7.68
C LYS A 132 12.09 -33.02 -8.70
N PHE A 133 11.69 -32.92 -9.97
CA PHE A 133 12.08 -33.89 -11.02
C PHE A 133 13.10 -33.36 -12.00
N GLY A 134 13.23 -32.08 -12.16
CA GLY A 134 14.09 -31.46 -13.15
C GLY A 134 15.46 -31.02 -12.62
N GLY A 135 15.69 -31.21 -11.39
CA GLY A 135 16.98 -30.87 -10.78
C GLY A 135 17.31 -29.40 -10.74
#